data_dbb65121de683c8fb4fb10116580d09f
#
_entry.id   dbb65121de683c8fb4fb10116580d09f
#
_cell.length_a   1.000
_cell.length_b   1.000
_cell.length_c   1.000
_cell.angle_alpha   90.00
_cell.angle_beta   90.00
_cell.angle_gamma   90.00
#
_symmetry.space_group_name_H-M   'P 1'
#
loop_
_entity.id
_entity.type
_entity.pdbx_description
1 polymer ?
#
loop_
_entity_poly.entity_id
_entity_poly.type
_entity_poly.pdbx_seq_one_letter_code
_entity_poly.pdbx_strand_id
1 'polypeptide(L)'
;MLAFYLSLIDNDNNRKLFERIYYAHRKQMLTLAFAILENEDDAEDLVHDVFCNIAEKYMQSLQNIKNEQDMKNYLLKAIKNSALNKKRDTKPHISLHESEYMLNKDDINDNEFLDMICNNISYQEVLSAIRSLDKKYEDVLYLHFVIGMTVPEVAEHLNRNKQTVKKQLLRGKILLLEKLSLNGGVTI
;
A
#
# COMPACT_ATOMS: atom_id res chain seq x y z
N MET A 1 -4.13 -23.25 -1.75
CA MET A 1 -3.94 -21.89 -2.33
C MET A 1 -2.66 -21.78 -3.15
N LEU A 2 -1.44 -21.94 -2.58
CA LEU A 2 -0.19 -21.78 -3.36
C LEU A 2 -0.13 -22.65 -4.63
N ALA A 3 -0.47 -23.94 -4.53
CA ALA A 3 -0.48 -24.84 -5.70
C ALA A 3 -1.37 -24.35 -6.84
N PHE A 4 -2.47 -23.69 -6.54
CA PHE A 4 -3.34 -23.07 -7.53
C PHE A 4 -2.62 -21.94 -8.29
N TYR A 5 -1.97 -21.01 -7.58
CA TYR A 5 -1.23 -19.93 -8.24
C TYR A 5 -0.08 -20.47 -9.12
N LEU A 6 0.63 -21.48 -8.62
CA LEU A 6 1.74 -22.10 -9.38
C LEU A 6 1.26 -22.78 -10.66
N SER A 7 0.00 -23.26 -10.70
CA SER A 7 -0.59 -23.83 -11.91
C SER A 7 -0.87 -22.79 -13.00
N LEU A 8 -0.98 -21.51 -12.64
CA LEU A 8 -1.17 -20.41 -13.58
C LEU A 8 0.14 -19.93 -14.23
N ILE A 9 1.29 -20.42 -13.75
CA ILE A 9 2.61 -19.96 -14.17
C ILE A 9 3.30 -21.05 -15.00
N ASP A 10 3.62 -20.77 -16.26
CA ASP A 10 4.19 -21.75 -17.19
C ASP A 10 5.69 -22.02 -16.98
N ASN A 11 6.43 -21.09 -16.39
CA ASN A 11 7.90 -21.12 -16.30
C ASN A 11 8.37 -21.47 -14.89
N ASP A 12 9.26 -22.47 -14.76
CA ASP A 12 9.78 -22.94 -13.47
C ASP A 12 10.56 -21.86 -12.69
N ASN A 13 11.28 -20.97 -13.37
CA ASN A 13 11.96 -19.85 -12.70
C ASN A 13 10.94 -18.87 -12.12
N ASN A 14 9.85 -18.62 -12.82
CA ASN A 14 8.75 -17.80 -12.36
C ASN A 14 8.02 -18.44 -11.18
N ARG A 15 7.82 -19.77 -11.20
CA ARG A 15 7.22 -20.50 -10.08
C ARG A 15 8.07 -20.35 -8.80
N LYS A 16 9.39 -20.52 -8.90
CA LYS A 16 10.31 -20.32 -7.76
C LYS A 16 10.31 -18.89 -7.25
N LEU A 17 10.30 -17.91 -8.15
CA LEU A 17 10.20 -16.50 -7.78
C LEU A 17 8.88 -16.22 -7.07
N PHE A 18 7.75 -16.68 -7.62
CA PHE A 18 6.43 -16.51 -7.04
C PHE A 18 6.32 -17.16 -5.65
N GLU A 19 6.82 -18.38 -5.49
CA GLU A 19 6.83 -19.10 -4.23
C GLU A 19 7.59 -18.32 -3.14
N ARG A 20 8.78 -17.78 -3.48
CA ARG A 20 9.55 -16.91 -2.58
C ARG A 20 8.75 -15.67 -2.18
N ILE A 21 8.14 -14.97 -3.14
CA ILE A 21 7.31 -13.79 -2.91
C ILE A 21 6.14 -14.12 -1.99
N TYR A 22 5.46 -15.22 -2.26
CA TYR A 22 4.29 -15.66 -1.50
C TYR A 22 4.65 -15.88 -0.02
N TYR A 23 5.68 -16.66 0.27
CA TYR A 23 6.09 -16.95 1.64
C TYR A 23 6.64 -15.71 2.38
N ALA A 24 7.39 -14.87 1.67
CA ALA A 24 7.98 -13.68 2.28
C ALA A 24 6.94 -12.59 2.62
N HIS A 25 5.93 -12.39 1.77
CA HIS A 25 5.12 -11.18 1.83
C HIS A 25 3.62 -11.40 2.11
N ARG A 26 3.08 -12.63 1.97
CA ARG A 26 1.63 -12.89 2.14
C ARG A 26 1.10 -12.38 3.49
N LYS A 27 1.84 -12.62 4.57
CA LYS A 27 1.42 -12.19 5.92
C LYS A 27 1.28 -10.66 6.00
N GLN A 28 2.27 -9.93 5.48
CA GLN A 28 2.25 -8.46 5.49
C GLN A 28 1.15 -7.90 4.60
N MET A 29 0.93 -8.50 3.43
CA MET A 29 -0.17 -8.12 2.52
C MET A 29 -1.52 -8.32 3.20
N LEU A 30 -1.73 -9.44 3.89
CA LEU A 30 -2.96 -9.74 4.62
C LEU A 30 -3.17 -8.76 5.79
N THR A 31 -2.13 -8.49 6.57
CA THR A 31 -2.19 -7.50 7.66
C THR A 31 -2.61 -6.13 7.15
N LEU A 32 -2.02 -5.66 6.04
CA LEU A 32 -2.36 -4.37 5.45
C LEU A 32 -3.78 -4.36 4.87
N ALA A 33 -4.19 -5.41 4.18
CA ALA A 33 -5.55 -5.54 3.65
C ALA A 33 -6.59 -5.49 4.77
N PHE A 34 -6.37 -6.26 5.83
CA PHE A 34 -7.25 -6.28 7.01
C PHE A 34 -7.30 -4.92 7.72
N ALA A 35 -6.15 -4.25 7.88
CA ALA A 35 -6.09 -2.93 8.49
C ALA A 35 -6.94 -1.88 7.74
N ILE A 36 -7.08 -2.01 6.42
CA ILE A 36 -7.86 -1.08 5.59
C ILE A 36 -9.33 -1.50 5.50
N LEU A 37 -9.61 -2.79 5.31
CA LEU A 37 -10.96 -3.31 5.05
C LEU A 37 -11.73 -3.62 6.34
N GLU A 38 -11.04 -3.85 7.46
CA GLU A 38 -11.62 -4.20 8.77
C GLU A 38 -12.50 -5.47 8.73
N ASN A 39 -12.29 -6.32 7.72
CA ASN A 39 -12.99 -7.58 7.48
C ASN A 39 -11.98 -8.63 7.01
N GLU A 40 -11.94 -9.79 7.69
CA GLU A 40 -10.95 -10.84 7.44
C GLU A 40 -11.20 -11.55 6.10
N ASP A 41 -12.46 -11.88 5.81
CA ASP A 41 -12.84 -12.55 4.55
C ASP A 41 -12.52 -11.66 3.35
N ASP A 42 -12.89 -10.37 3.42
CA ASP A 42 -12.58 -9.39 2.39
C ASP A 42 -11.08 -9.17 2.20
N ALA A 43 -10.30 -9.25 3.28
CA ALA A 43 -8.86 -9.12 3.21
C ALA A 43 -8.20 -10.36 2.59
N GLU A 44 -8.67 -11.56 2.93
CA GLU A 44 -8.18 -12.80 2.33
C GLU A 44 -8.52 -12.88 0.85
N ASP A 45 -9.74 -12.55 0.46
CA ASP A 45 -10.19 -12.50 -0.94
C ASP A 45 -9.35 -11.51 -1.74
N LEU A 46 -9.11 -10.31 -1.20
CA LEU A 46 -8.30 -9.31 -1.87
C LEU A 46 -6.86 -9.77 -2.10
N VAL A 47 -6.24 -10.37 -1.09
CA VAL A 47 -4.88 -10.92 -1.20
C VAL A 47 -4.84 -12.06 -2.22
N HIS A 48 -5.89 -12.89 -2.25
CA HIS A 48 -6.04 -13.93 -3.26
C HIS A 48 -6.07 -13.34 -4.67
N ASP A 49 -6.93 -12.34 -4.91
CA ASP A 49 -7.07 -11.68 -6.21
C ASP A 49 -5.78 -11.04 -6.68
N VAL A 50 -5.04 -10.38 -5.78
CA VAL A 50 -3.75 -9.77 -6.11
C VAL A 50 -2.73 -10.84 -6.49
N PHE A 51 -2.65 -11.96 -5.78
CA PHE A 51 -1.75 -13.06 -6.16
C PHE A 51 -2.15 -13.74 -7.48
N CYS A 52 -3.45 -13.91 -7.76
CA CYS A 52 -3.93 -14.39 -9.05
C CYS A 52 -3.45 -13.48 -10.19
N ASN A 53 -3.66 -12.18 -10.05
CA ASN A 53 -3.23 -11.20 -11.06
C ASN A 53 -1.71 -11.20 -11.26
N ILE A 54 -0.93 -11.32 -10.18
CA ILE A 54 0.52 -11.45 -10.26
C ILE A 54 0.89 -12.70 -11.06
N ALA A 55 0.31 -13.85 -10.72
CA ALA A 55 0.62 -15.12 -11.38
C ALA A 55 0.28 -15.08 -12.89
N GLU A 56 -0.87 -14.50 -13.26
CA GLU A 56 -1.36 -14.48 -14.62
C GLU A 56 -0.68 -13.42 -15.51
N LYS A 57 -0.42 -12.23 -14.97
CA LYS A 57 -0.12 -11.05 -15.81
C LYS A 57 1.20 -10.35 -15.49
N TYR A 58 1.65 -10.38 -14.23
CA TYR A 58 2.73 -9.47 -13.79
C TYR A 58 4.05 -10.15 -13.44
N MET A 59 4.18 -11.46 -13.68
CA MET A 59 5.43 -12.18 -13.38
C MET A 59 6.65 -11.60 -14.10
N GLN A 60 6.49 -11.15 -15.37
CA GLN A 60 7.58 -10.52 -16.11
C GLN A 60 8.05 -9.20 -15.50
N SER A 61 7.10 -8.39 -15.04
CA SER A 61 7.41 -7.11 -14.36
C SER A 61 8.16 -7.35 -13.06
N LEU A 62 7.77 -8.37 -12.29
CA LEU A 62 8.41 -8.72 -11.02
C LEU A 62 9.84 -9.25 -11.18
N GLN A 63 10.17 -9.93 -12.29
CA GLN A 63 11.54 -10.37 -12.59
C GLN A 63 12.54 -9.22 -12.66
N ASN A 64 12.10 -8.03 -13.05
CA ASN A 64 12.94 -6.84 -13.16
C ASN A 64 13.24 -6.19 -11.81
N ILE A 65 12.51 -6.54 -10.75
CA ILE A 65 12.73 -6.04 -9.40
C ILE A 65 13.79 -6.89 -8.71
N LYS A 66 15.00 -6.35 -8.59
CA LYS A 66 16.16 -7.06 -8.02
C LYS A 66 16.30 -6.91 -6.50
N ASN A 67 15.74 -5.85 -5.95
CA ASN A 67 15.85 -5.53 -4.53
C ASN A 67 14.61 -6.04 -3.77
N GLU A 68 14.84 -6.74 -2.66
CA GLU A 68 13.78 -7.29 -1.81
C GLU A 68 12.86 -6.19 -1.22
N GLN A 69 13.43 -5.04 -0.86
CA GLN A 69 12.66 -3.90 -0.35
C GLN A 69 11.75 -3.31 -1.44
N ASP A 70 12.24 -3.21 -2.68
CA ASP A 70 11.44 -2.74 -3.81
C ASP A 70 10.31 -3.72 -4.13
N MET A 71 10.57 -5.04 -4.02
CA MET A 71 9.55 -6.07 -4.16
C MET A 71 8.45 -5.92 -3.10
N LYS A 72 8.84 -5.80 -1.83
CA LYS A 72 7.92 -5.56 -0.73
C LYS A 72 7.07 -4.32 -0.98
N ASN A 73 7.71 -3.20 -1.34
CA ASN A 73 7.05 -1.93 -1.60
C ASN A 73 6.02 -2.02 -2.73
N TYR A 74 6.38 -2.71 -3.82
CA TYR A 74 5.49 -2.97 -4.94
C TYR A 74 4.23 -3.73 -4.48
N LEU A 75 4.40 -4.83 -3.75
CA LEU A 75 3.30 -5.67 -3.28
C LEU A 75 2.38 -4.94 -2.29
N LEU A 76 2.96 -4.22 -1.33
CA LEU A 76 2.18 -3.46 -0.36
C LEU A 76 1.42 -2.30 -1.00
N LYS A 77 2.01 -1.63 -1.99
CA LYS A 77 1.32 -0.60 -2.79
C LYS A 77 0.15 -1.19 -3.58
N ALA A 78 0.33 -2.37 -4.18
CA ALA A 78 -0.72 -3.08 -4.89
C ALA A 78 -1.91 -3.40 -3.97
N ILE A 79 -1.65 -3.98 -2.79
CA ILE A 79 -2.68 -4.28 -1.79
C ILE A 79 -3.36 -3.01 -1.30
N LYS A 80 -2.62 -1.97 -0.94
CA LYS A 80 -3.17 -0.68 -0.50
C LYS A 80 -4.18 -0.14 -1.51
N ASN A 81 -3.75 -0.02 -2.77
CA ASN A 81 -4.59 0.54 -3.82
C ASN A 81 -5.84 -0.30 -4.07
N SER A 82 -5.70 -1.62 -4.11
CA SER A 82 -6.84 -2.54 -4.29
C SER A 82 -7.82 -2.49 -3.11
N ALA A 83 -7.31 -2.44 -1.86
CA ALA A 83 -8.14 -2.32 -0.66
C ALA A 83 -8.90 -0.99 -0.61
N LEU A 84 -8.24 0.11 -0.95
CA LEU A 84 -8.88 1.42 -0.99
C LEU A 84 -9.94 1.51 -2.10
N ASN A 85 -9.70 0.91 -3.27
CA ASN A 85 -10.69 0.82 -4.33
C ASN A 85 -11.90 -0.02 -3.90
N LYS A 86 -11.69 -1.15 -3.23
CA LYS A 86 -12.77 -1.98 -2.67
C LYS A 86 -13.58 -1.20 -1.63
N LYS A 87 -12.93 -0.45 -0.74
CA LYS A 87 -13.59 0.38 0.28
C LYS A 87 -14.41 1.55 -0.29
N ARG A 88 -14.06 2.03 -1.49
CA ARG A 88 -14.78 3.12 -2.18
C ARG A 88 -16.04 2.66 -2.92
N ASP A 89 -16.36 1.38 -2.93
CA ASP A 89 -17.46 0.81 -3.73
C ASP A 89 -17.32 1.09 -5.25
N THR A 90 -16.14 1.50 -5.70
CA THR A 90 -15.82 1.57 -7.11
C THR A 90 -15.55 0.17 -7.60
N LYS A 91 -16.25 -0.28 -8.67
CA LYS A 91 -16.04 -1.59 -9.32
C LYS A 91 -14.55 -1.93 -9.28
N PRO A 92 -14.17 -3.15 -8.88
CA PRO A 92 -12.77 -3.56 -8.74
C PRO A 92 -12.10 -3.52 -10.12
N HIS A 93 -11.65 -2.37 -10.54
CA HIS A 93 -10.60 -2.27 -11.51
C HIS A 93 -9.33 -2.54 -10.71
N ILE A 94 -8.94 -3.81 -10.68
CA ILE A 94 -7.57 -4.19 -10.35
C ILE A 94 -6.73 -3.73 -11.53
N SER A 95 -6.62 -2.43 -11.68
CA SER A 95 -5.72 -1.79 -12.60
C SER A 95 -4.37 -1.70 -11.90
N LEU A 96 -3.65 -2.81 -11.95
CA LEU A 96 -2.19 -2.78 -11.88
C LEU A 96 -1.74 -2.10 -13.19
N HIS A 97 -1.89 -0.79 -13.29
CA HIS A 97 -1.43 -0.02 -14.44
C HIS A 97 0.09 -0.10 -14.49
N GLU A 98 0.62 -0.76 -15.52
CA GLU A 98 2.06 -0.88 -15.78
C GLU A 98 2.80 0.47 -15.79
N SER A 99 2.11 1.57 -16.10
CA SER A 99 2.70 2.90 -16.19
C SER A 99 2.84 3.64 -14.85
N GLU A 100 2.11 3.26 -13.80
CA GLU A 100 2.19 3.91 -12.48
C GLU A 100 3.13 3.21 -11.50
N TYR A 101 3.48 1.96 -11.77
CA TYR A 101 4.40 1.16 -10.93
C TYR A 101 5.87 1.34 -11.25
N MET A 102 6.22 2.07 -12.32
CA MET A 102 7.56 2.60 -12.46
C MET A 102 7.79 3.50 -11.25
N LEU A 103 8.70 3.07 -10.37
CA LEU A 103 9.23 3.82 -9.23
C LEU A 103 9.55 5.26 -9.66
N ASN A 104 8.55 6.14 -9.63
CA ASN A 104 8.80 7.56 -9.70
C ASN A 104 9.53 7.90 -8.40
N LYS A 105 10.84 8.10 -8.49
CA LYS A 105 11.71 8.53 -7.38
C LYS A 105 11.25 9.83 -6.70
N ASP A 106 10.22 10.49 -7.26
CA ASP A 106 9.58 11.69 -6.72
C ASP A 106 8.33 11.41 -5.88
N ASP A 107 7.84 10.16 -5.82
CA ASP A 107 6.75 9.83 -4.92
C ASP A 107 7.29 9.84 -3.50
N ILE A 108 6.69 10.70 -2.69
CA ILE A 108 6.83 10.72 -1.23
C ILE A 108 6.80 9.26 -0.77
N ASN A 109 7.88 8.84 -0.10
CA ASN A 109 8.08 7.46 0.30
C ASN A 109 6.92 6.96 1.19
N ASP A 110 5.91 6.33 0.58
CA ASP A 110 4.77 5.73 1.29
C ASP A 110 5.17 4.47 2.08
N ASN A 111 6.42 4.00 1.87
CA ASN A 111 6.89 2.76 2.45
C ASN A 111 6.95 2.79 3.97
N GLU A 112 7.39 3.91 4.57
CA GLU A 112 7.43 4.07 6.03
C GLU A 112 6.02 4.00 6.65
N PHE A 113 5.02 4.59 5.98
CA PHE A 113 3.63 4.51 6.42
C PHE A 113 3.09 3.08 6.33
N LEU A 114 3.38 2.38 5.23
CA LEU A 114 3.00 0.99 5.04
C LEU A 114 3.73 0.07 6.03
N ASP A 115 5.01 0.32 6.31
CA ASP A 115 5.78 -0.42 7.29
C ASP A 115 5.24 -0.24 8.72
N MET A 116 4.78 0.95 9.09
CA MET A 116 4.11 1.18 10.37
C MET A 116 2.86 0.31 10.55
N ILE A 117 1.98 0.28 9.53
CA ILE A 117 0.77 -0.56 9.57
C ILE A 117 1.16 -2.03 9.68
N CYS A 118 2.19 -2.47 8.94
CA CYS A 118 2.67 -3.85 8.96
C CYS A 118 3.37 -4.25 10.27
N ASN A 119 3.88 -3.30 11.04
CA ASN A 119 4.61 -3.52 12.30
C ASN A 119 3.70 -3.52 13.55
N ASN A 120 2.42 -3.88 13.40
CA ASN A 120 1.43 -4.02 14.49
C ASN A 120 0.94 -2.72 15.14
N ILE A 121 1.12 -1.57 14.51
CA ILE A 121 0.38 -0.37 14.90
C ILE A 121 -1.04 -0.53 14.36
N SER A 122 -2.03 -0.42 15.23
CA SER A 122 -3.44 -0.51 14.84
C SER A 122 -3.78 0.59 13.82
N TYR A 123 -4.53 0.23 12.77
CA TYR A 123 -5.06 1.20 11.81
C TYR A 123 -5.84 2.34 12.49
N GLN A 124 -6.55 2.02 13.58
CA GLN A 124 -7.28 2.99 14.39
C GLN A 124 -6.35 3.98 15.11
N GLU A 125 -5.19 3.52 15.58
CA GLU A 125 -4.17 4.39 16.19
C GLU A 125 -3.58 5.36 15.16
N VAL A 126 -3.31 4.86 13.94
CA VAL A 126 -2.85 5.71 12.82
C VAL A 126 -3.91 6.75 12.46
N LEU A 127 -5.19 6.36 12.34
CA LEU A 127 -6.30 7.28 12.08
C LEU A 127 -6.45 8.34 13.17
N SER A 128 -6.37 7.92 14.43
CA SER A 128 -6.45 8.82 15.58
C SER A 128 -5.30 9.82 15.57
N ALA A 129 -4.08 9.35 15.29
CA ALA A 129 -2.90 10.20 15.18
C ALA A 129 -3.03 11.20 14.02
N ILE A 130 -3.52 10.79 12.85
CA ILE A 130 -3.79 11.69 11.71
C ILE A 130 -4.79 12.78 12.11
N ARG A 131 -5.91 12.42 12.75
CA ARG A 131 -6.95 13.37 13.20
C ARG A 131 -6.49 14.34 14.25
N SER A 132 -5.41 14.03 14.95
CA SER A 132 -4.82 14.88 16.00
C SER A 132 -3.78 15.89 15.49
N LEU A 133 -3.49 15.89 14.17
CA LEU A 133 -2.60 16.86 13.53
C LEU A 133 -3.36 18.13 13.15
N ASP A 134 -2.57 19.20 12.87
CA ASP A 134 -3.15 20.42 12.27
C ASP A 134 -3.97 20.10 11.03
N LYS A 135 -5.12 20.75 10.88
CA LYS A 135 -6.09 20.51 9.81
C LYS A 135 -5.47 20.45 8.40
N LYS A 136 -4.48 21.30 8.12
CA LYS A 136 -3.77 21.33 6.83
C LYS A 136 -3.01 20.04 6.52
N TYR A 137 -2.54 19.30 7.54
CA TYR A 137 -1.84 18.02 7.41
C TYR A 137 -2.83 16.86 7.50
N GLU A 138 -3.80 16.95 8.42
CA GLU A 138 -4.88 15.98 8.54
C GLU A 138 -5.57 15.76 7.18
N ASP A 139 -6.03 16.85 6.52
CA ASP A 139 -6.77 16.76 5.26
C ASP A 139 -5.97 16.00 4.19
N VAL A 140 -4.71 16.37 3.98
CA VAL A 140 -3.90 15.76 2.92
C VAL A 140 -3.53 14.30 3.25
N LEU A 141 -3.21 14.00 4.52
CA LEU A 141 -2.91 12.63 4.94
C LEU A 141 -4.16 11.75 4.86
N TYR A 142 -5.30 12.24 5.33
CA TYR A 142 -6.55 11.51 5.29
C TYR A 142 -6.98 11.20 3.86
N LEU A 143 -7.01 12.20 2.99
CA LEU A 143 -7.41 12.01 1.59
C LEU A 143 -6.44 11.09 0.84
N HIS A 144 -5.14 11.19 1.11
CA HIS A 144 -4.15 10.38 0.42
C HIS A 144 -4.06 8.95 0.97
N PHE A 145 -3.99 8.76 2.31
CA PHE A 145 -3.75 7.45 2.92
C PHE A 145 -5.02 6.69 3.28
N VAL A 146 -6.10 7.37 3.63
CA VAL A 146 -7.35 6.74 4.06
C VAL A 146 -8.34 6.63 2.90
N ILE A 147 -8.49 7.70 2.13
CA ILE A 147 -9.37 7.72 0.96
C ILE A 147 -8.64 7.18 -0.30
N GLY A 148 -7.29 7.21 -0.35
CA GLY A 148 -6.46 6.70 -1.44
C GLY A 148 -6.44 7.63 -2.67
N MET A 149 -6.65 8.92 -2.49
CA MET A 149 -6.51 9.89 -3.58
C MET A 149 -5.04 10.07 -3.96
N THR A 150 -4.78 10.21 -5.25
CA THR A 150 -3.48 10.64 -5.76
C THR A 150 -3.20 12.10 -5.41
N VAL A 151 -1.94 12.53 -5.43
CA VAL A 151 -1.57 13.93 -5.17
C VAL A 151 -2.32 14.93 -6.08
N PRO A 152 -2.50 14.68 -7.39
CA PRO A 152 -3.35 15.52 -8.24
C PRO A 152 -4.80 15.62 -7.77
N GLU A 153 -5.42 14.48 -7.41
CA GLU A 153 -6.80 14.46 -6.92
C GLU A 153 -6.97 15.19 -5.58
N VAL A 154 -6.01 15.00 -4.65
CA VAL A 154 -6.00 15.76 -3.38
C VAL A 154 -5.86 17.27 -3.64
N ALA A 155 -5.00 17.65 -4.59
CA ALA A 155 -4.77 19.05 -4.94
C ALA A 155 -6.05 19.70 -5.52
N GLU A 156 -6.74 18.97 -6.39
CA GLU A 156 -8.03 19.41 -6.97
C GLU A 156 -9.11 19.47 -5.89
N HIS A 157 -9.27 18.42 -5.09
CA HIS A 157 -10.30 18.33 -4.05
C HIS A 157 -10.16 19.43 -2.99
N LEU A 158 -8.93 19.77 -2.59
CA LEU A 158 -8.66 20.81 -1.59
C LEU A 158 -8.46 22.20 -2.21
N ASN A 159 -8.56 22.34 -3.53
CA ASN A 159 -8.24 23.56 -4.28
C ASN A 159 -6.86 24.13 -3.90
N ARG A 160 -5.85 23.24 -3.87
CA ARG A 160 -4.47 23.55 -3.52
C ARG A 160 -3.53 23.21 -4.69
N ASN A 161 -2.37 23.89 -4.75
CA ASN A 161 -1.34 23.55 -5.74
C ASN A 161 -0.72 22.17 -5.40
N LYS A 162 -0.43 21.34 -6.42
CA LYS A 162 0.21 20.01 -6.29
C LYS A 162 1.50 20.04 -5.46
N GLN A 163 2.33 21.07 -5.64
CA GLN A 163 3.58 21.23 -4.87
C GLN A 163 3.29 21.52 -3.39
N THR A 164 2.25 22.27 -3.10
CA THR A 164 1.78 22.52 -1.72
C THR A 164 1.33 21.22 -1.06
N VAL A 165 0.53 20.41 -1.77
CA VAL A 165 0.08 19.10 -1.28
C VAL A 165 1.27 18.18 -1.03
N LYS A 166 2.23 18.09 -1.97
CA LYS A 166 3.47 17.30 -1.78
C LYS A 166 4.23 17.72 -0.50
N LYS A 167 4.43 19.02 -0.30
CA LYS A 167 5.10 19.53 0.90
C LYS A 167 4.32 19.25 2.19
N GLN A 168 3.00 19.39 2.13
CA GLN A 168 2.13 19.09 3.27
C GLN A 168 2.11 17.60 3.59
N LEU A 169 2.07 16.71 2.60
CA LEU A 169 2.19 15.26 2.80
C LEU A 169 3.51 14.89 3.44
N LEU A 170 4.63 15.40 2.91
CA LEU A 170 5.96 15.13 3.46
C LEU A 170 6.06 15.57 4.92
N ARG A 171 5.66 16.81 5.21
CA ARG A 171 5.71 17.34 6.59
C ARG A 171 4.74 16.61 7.52
N GLY A 172 3.53 16.32 7.03
CA GLY A 172 2.52 15.59 7.78
C GLY A 172 2.97 14.17 8.15
N LYS A 173 3.67 13.47 7.24
CA LYS A 173 4.26 12.14 7.54
C LYS A 173 5.27 12.22 8.69
N ILE A 174 6.18 13.19 8.66
CA ILE A 174 7.17 13.37 9.73
C ILE A 174 6.46 13.57 11.09
N LEU A 175 5.48 14.48 11.13
CA LEU A 175 4.71 14.74 12.35
C LEU A 175 3.91 13.51 12.82
N LEU A 176 3.38 12.73 11.89
CA LEU A 176 2.67 11.49 12.19
C LEU A 176 3.61 10.44 12.81
N LEU A 177 4.80 10.26 12.21
CA LEU A 177 5.82 9.35 12.73
C LEU A 177 6.28 9.75 14.14
N GLU A 178 6.60 11.02 14.35
CA GLU A 178 6.96 11.55 15.67
C GLU A 178 5.87 11.25 16.70
N LYS A 179 4.60 11.46 16.34
CA LYS A 179 3.47 11.24 17.24
C LYS A 179 3.23 9.77 17.58
N LEU A 180 3.38 8.88 16.62
CA LEU A 180 3.24 7.43 16.81
C LEU A 180 4.41 6.86 17.61
N SER A 181 5.63 7.36 17.41
CA SER A 181 6.81 6.98 18.19
C SER A 181 6.67 7.38 19.67
N LEU A 182 6.07 8.51 19.96
CA LEU A 182 5.81 8.97 21.33
C LEU A 182 4.74 8.14 22.05
N ASN A 183 3.76 7.59 21.30
CA ASN A 183 2.64 6.83 21.86
C ASN A 183 2.93 5.32 21.98
N GLY A 184 3.89 4.78 21.24
CA GLY A 184 4.08 3.34 21.05
C GLY A 184 5.44 2.76 21.46
N GLY A 185 6.35 3.52 22.06
CA GLY A 185 7.64 2.96 22.53
C GLY A 185 8.49 2.33 21.40
N VAL A 186 8.33 2.76 20.16
CA VAL A 186 9.17 2.29 19.04
C VAL A 186 10.51 3.02 19.13
N THR A 187 11.51 2.29 19.59
CA THR A 187 12.91 2.73 19.53
C THR A 187 13.33 2.71 18.06
N ILE A 188 13.76 3.83 17.54
CA ILE A 188 14.35 4.02 16.21
C ILE A 188 15.70 3.30 16.14
#